data_bb7c270c39f72f8a0d74068a92c03fb9
#
_entry.id   bb7c270c39f72f8a0d74068a92c03fb9
#
_cell.length_a   1.000
_cell.length_b   1.000
_cell.length_c   1.000
_cell.angle_alpha   90.00
_cell.angle_beta   90.00
_cell.angle_gamma   90.00
#
_symmetry.space_group_name_H-M   'P 1'
#
loop_
_entity.id
_entity.type
_entity.pdbx_description
1 polymer ?
#
loop_
_entity_poly.entity_id
_entity_poly.type
_entity_poly.pdbx_seq_one_letter_code
_entity_poly.pdbx_strand_id
1 'polypeptide(L)'
;MSNFDSLLDFMKRIPAIDDSIASGVYENNNWWIKFSIDITHHLSWNIVQELGHIVNYLSINERLPTAFYPVSAPPYMNGGPKDFLYWIIESTSNDFTPGKMKEWLEGRLPKPVEDISAWPED
;
A
#
# COMPACT_ATOMS: atom_id res chain seq x y z
N MET A 1 9.30 -5.26 -19.95
CA MET A 1 9.28 -5.69 -18.56
C MET A 1 8.72 -4.59 -17.67
N SER A 2 7.78 -4.93 -16.84
CA SER A 2 7.15 -3.94 -15.98
C SER A 2 7.95 -3.72 -14.70
N ASN A 3 8.16 -2.46 -14.35
CA ASN A 3 8.80 -2.12 -13.07
C ASN A 3 7.88 -2.39 -11.88
N PHE A 4 6.61 -2.71 -12.13
CA PHE A 4 5.65 -2.95 -11.08
C PHE A 4 5.67 -4.38 -10.54
N ASP A 5 6.19 -5.34 -11.31
CA ASP A 5 6.01 -6.75 -10.97
C ASP A 5 6.47 -7.10 -9.56
N SER A 6 7.64 -6.65 -9.17
CA SER A 6 8.15 -6.99 -7.83
C SER A 6 7.34 -6.32 -6.73
N LEU A 7 6.89 -5.08 -6.96
CA LEU A 7 6.07 -4.39 -5.98
C LEU A 7 4.70 -5.05 -5.85
N LEU A 8 4.07 -5.35 -6.98
CA LEU A 8 2.74 -5.97 -6.96
C LEU A 8 2.80 -7.35 -6.31
N ASP A 9 3.81 -8.16 -6.62
CA ASP A 9 3.96 -9.47 -6.01
C ASP A 9 4.15 -9.36 -4.50
N PHE A 10 4.92 -8.37 -4.05
CA PHE A 10 5.13 -8.15 -2.63
C PHE A 10 3.82 -7.74 -1.95
N MET A 11 3.08 -6.81 -2.55
CA MET A 11 1.83 -6.32 -1.98
C MET A 11 0.81 -7.43 -1.81
N LYS A 12 0.77 -8.37 -2.75
CA LYS A 12 -0.17 -9.50 -2.67
C LYS A 12 0.12 -10.42 -1.50
N ARG A 13 1.33 -10.37 -0.95
CA ARG A 13 1.69 -11.20 0.20
C ARG A 13 1.29 -10.58 1.52
N ILE A 14 0.95 -9.29 1.54
CA ILE A 14 0.55 -8.60 2.77
C ILE A 14 -0.85 -9.08 3.18
N PRO A 15 -1.04 -9.49 4.44
CA PRO A 15 -2.38 -9.93 4.90
C PRO A 15 -3.43 -8.84 4.68
N ALA A 16 -4.66 -9.25 4.45
CA ALA A 16 -5.83 -8.38 4.28
C ALA A 16 -5.86 -7.60 2.97
N ILE A 17 -4.81 -7.64 2.16
CA ILE A 17 -4.81 -6.96 0.87
C ILE A 17 -5.36 -7.92 -0.19
N ASP A 18 -6.34 -7.43 -0.96
CA ASP A 18 -6.94 -8.19 -2.06
C ASP A 18 -5.91 -8.36 -3.18
N ASP A 19 -5.98 -9.51 -3.87
CA ASP A 19 -5.05 -9.80 -4.96
C ASP A 19 -5.25 -8.91 -6.18
N SER A 20 -6.40 -8.26 -6.29
CA SER A 20 -6.71 -7.40 -7.44
C SER A 20 -6.11 -6.02 -7.22
N ILE A 21 -4.88 -5.84 -7.65
CA ILE A 21 -4.17 -4.58 -7.48
C ILE A 21 -4.03 -3.90 -8.85
N ALA A 22 -4.54 -2.67 -8.95
CA ALA A 22 -4.40 -1.88 -10.16
C ALA A 22 -3.13 -1.04 -10.08
N SER A 23 -2.55 -0.72 -11.23
CA SER A 23 -1.35 0.11 -11.29
C SER A 23 -1.39 0.96 -12.55
N GLY A 24 -0.66 2.05 -12.53
CA GLY A 24 -0.60 2.93 -13.68
C GLY A 24 0.42 4.04 -13.51
N VAL A 25 0.44 4.93 -14.49
CA VAL A 25 1.38 6.04 -14.52
C VAL A 25 0.60 7.30 -14.89
N TYR A 26 0.84 8.38 -14.14
CA TYR A 26 0.25 9.67 -14.44
C TYR A 26 0.97 10.33 -15.63
N GLU A 27 0.43 11.43 -16.12
CA GLU A 27 1.02 12.15 -17.24
C GLU A 27 2.45 12.62 -16.95
N ASN A 28 2.74 12.92 -15.68
CA ASN A 28 4.07 13.37 -15.26
C ASN A 28 5.03 12.23 -14.99
N ASN A 29 4.64 11.00 -15.33
CA ASN A 29 5.42 9.77 -15.14
C ASN A 29 5.53 9.32 -13.69
N ASN A 30 4.83 9.95 -12.76
CA ASN A 30 4.71 9.42 -11.41
C ASN A 30 3.80 8.20 -11.46
N TRP A 31 4.15 7.16 -10.67
CA TRP A 31 3.40 5.92 -10.70
C TRP A 31 2.43 5.84 -9.53
N TRP A 32 1.47 4.92 -9.65
CA TRP A 32 0.53 4.64 -8.57
C TRP A 32 0.13 3.17 -8.60
N ILE A 33 -0.24 2.66 -7.42
CA ILE A 33 -0.93 1.37 -7.30
C ILE A 33 -2.16 1.59 -6.43
N LYS A 34 -3.23 0.87 -6.74
CA LYS A 34 -4.48 0.96 -6.00
C LYS A 34 -4.92 -0.44 -5.60
N PHE A 35 -5.29 -0.62 -4.35
CA PHE A 35 -5.66 -1.92 -3.80
C PHE A 35 -6.70 -1.74 -2.72
N SER A 36 -7.37 -2.84 -2.37
CA SER A 36 -8.34 -2.82 -1.27
C SER A 36 -7.80 -3.57 -0.07
N ILE A 37 -8.20 -3.11 1.10
CA ILE A 37 -7.86 -3.74 2.38
C ILE A 37 -9.16 -4.24 2.99
N ASP A 38 -9.18 -5.51 3.40
CA ASP A 38 -10.33 -6.11 4.09
C ASP A 38 -10.37 -5.56 5.51
N ILE A 39 -11.25 -4.60 5.75
CA ILE A 39 -11.32 -3.92 7.04
C ILE A 39 -11.90 -4.78 8.14
N THR A 40 -12.42 -5.97 7.80
CA THR A 40 -12.88 -6.92 8.82
C THR A 40 -11.74 -7.83 9.31
N HIS A 41 -10.59 -7.80 8.64
CA HIS A 41 -9.42 -8.56 9.07
C HIS A 41 -8.85 -7.93 10.34
N HIS A 42 -8.45 -8.77 11.29
CA HIS A 42 -8.00 -8.25 12.58
C HIS A 42 -6.70 -7.43 12.49
N LEU A 43 -5.92 -7.59 11.42
CA LEU A 43 -4.70 -6.83 11.20
C LEU A 43 -4.89 -5.62 10.30
N SER A 44 -6.11 -5.34 9.84
CA SER A 44 -6.33 -4.32 8.82
C SER A 44 -5.77 -2.96 9.23
N TRP A 45 -6.07 -2.51 10.44
CA TRP A 45 -5.62 -1.19 10.89
C TRP A 45 -4.15 -1.16 11.24
N ASN A 46 -3.59 -2.29 11.68
CA ASN A 46 -2.13 -2.40 11.85
C ASN A 46 -1.43 -2.24 10.51
N ILE A 47 -1.99 -2.85 9.46
CA ILE A 47 -1.42 -2.73 8.12
C ILE A 47 -1.51 -1.30 7.63
N VAL A 48 -2.66 -0.64 7.82
CA VAL A 48 -2.82 0.77 7.45
C VAL A 48 -1.80 1.64 8.15
N GLN A 49 -1.61 1.43 9.45
CA GLN A 49 -0.65 2.21 10.23
C GLN A 49 0.78 2.00 9.75
N GLU A 50 1.17 0.76 9.49
CA GLU A 50 2.53 0.47 9.04
C GLU A 50 2.78 1.04 7.64
N LEU A 51 1.83 0.86 6.73
CA LEU A 51 1.97 1.43 5.39
C LEU A 51 2.02 2.95 5.44
N GLY A 52 1.14 3.55 6.25
CA GLY A 52 1.12 5.00 6.39
C GLY A 52 2.43 5.53 6.95
N HIS A 53 2.98 4.84 7.95
CA HIS A 53 4.25 5.24 8.54
C HIS A 53 5.37 5.20 7.50
N ILE A 54 5.46 4.10 6.75
CA ILE A 54 6.55 3.95 5.78
C ILE A 54 6.39 4.90 4.60
N VAL A 55 5.17 4.96 4.05
CA VAL A 55 4.94 5.66 2.79
C VAL A 55 4.80 7.16 2.99
N ASN A 56 4.12 7.58 4.06
CA ASN A 56 3.83 9.00 4.27
C ASN A 56 4.84 9.72 5.17
N TYR A 57 5.49 9.01 6.06
CA TYR A 57 6.21 9.73 7.10
C TYR A 57 7.63 9.25 7.36
N LEU A 58 7.85 7.96 7.58
CA LEU A 58 9.11 7.36 8.01
C LEU A 58 9.62 7.94 9.33
N SER A 59 10.04 9.21 9.32
CA SER A 59 10.51 9.89 10.52
C SER A 59 10.44 11.38 10.31
N ILE A 60 10.75 12.14 11.36
CA ILE A 60 10.75 13.59 11.28
C ILE A 60 11.70 14.08 10.19
N ASN A 61 12.82 13.40 10.02
CA ASN A 61 13.86 13.84 9.11
C ASN A 61 13.91 13.10 7.79
N GLU A 62 13.12 12.03 7.66
CA GLU A 62 13.12 11.21 6.45
C GLU A 62 11.71 11.02 5.95
N ARG A 63 11.51 11.29 4.67
CA ARG A 63 10.25 11.02 4.00
C ARG A 63 10.55 10.52 2.61
N LEU A 64 9.82 9.47 2.21
CA LEU A 64 9.90 9.02 0.84
C LEU A 64 9.07 9.96 -0.03
N PRO A 65 9.42 10.10 -1.31
CA PRO A 65 8.60 10.91 -2.22
C PRO A 65 7.37 10.11 -2.66
N THR A 66 6.51 9.80 -1.69
CA THR A 66 5.35 8.93 -1.88
C THR A 66 4.21 9.40 -1.00
N ALA A 67 3.00 8.91 -1.32
CA ALA A 67 1.82 9.19 -0.53
C ALA A 67 0.94 7.95 -0.46
N PHE A 68 0.27 7.75 0.66
CA PHE A 68 -0.65 6.65 0.90
C PHE A 68 -1.92 7.23 1.50
N TYR A 69 -3.06 7.03 0.84
CA TYR A 69 -4.32 7.59 1.30
C TYR A 69 -5.51 6.79 0.75
N PRO A 70 -6.68 6.90 1.40
CA PRO A 70 -7.86 6.16 0.95
C PRO A 70 -8.53 6.83 -0.24
N VAL A 71 -9.12 6.01 -1.12
CA VAL A 71 -9.79 6.50 -2.33
C VAL A 71 -11.12 5.78 -2.56
N SER A 72 -11.76 5.32 -1.49
CA SER A 72 -13.01 4.58 -1.61
C SER A 72 -14.13 5.47 -2.16
N ALA A 73 -15.02 4.86 -2.94
CA ALA A 73 -16.19 5.56 -3.45
C ALA A 73 -17.12 5.91 -2.29
N PRO A 74 -17.84 7.03 -2.39
CA PRO A 74 -18.82 7.37 -1.35
C PRO A 74 -19.91 6.30 -1.25
N PRO A 75 -20.42 6.02 -0.04
CA PRO A 75 -21.43 4.97 0.14
C PRO A 75 -22.68 5.17 -0.70
N TYR A 76 -23.13 6.40 -0.83
CA TYR A 76 -24.38 6.68 -1.55
C TYR A 76 -24.26 6.50 -3.05
N MET A 77 -23.05 6.35 -3.56
CA MET A 77 -22.82 6.18 -5.00
C MET A 77 -22.88 4.71 -5.41
N ASN A 78 -22.37 3.82 -4.58
CA ASN A 78 -22.24 2.40 -4.92
C ASN A 78 -22.64 1.49 -3.79
N GLY A 79 -23.41 1.97 -2.83
CA GLY A 79 -23.61 1.21 -1.61
C GLY A 79 -22.40 1.23 -0.72
N GLY A 80 -21.36 1.93 -1.17
CA GLY A 80 -20.18 2.23 -0.37
C GLY A 80 -19.23 1.07 -0.17
N PRO A 81 -18.13 1.34 0.52
CA PRO A 81 -17.24 0.27 0.94
C PRO A 81 -17.92 -0.50 2.07
N LYS A 82 -18.01 -1.80 1.93
CA LYS A 82 -18.63 -2.63 2.95
C LYS A 82 -17.55 -3.28 3.79
N ASP A 83 -16.92 -4.29 3.21
CA ASP A 83 -15.87 -5.01 3.93
C ASP A 83 -14.47 -4.58 3.49
N PHE A 84 -14.37 -3.86 2.36
CA PHE A 84 -13.09 -3.45 1.82
C PHE A 84 -13.05 -1.93 1.66
N LEU A 85 -11.91 -1.36 1.96
CA LEU A 85 -11.62 0.04 1.76
C LEU A 85 -10.50 0.14 0.73
N TYR A 86 -10.69 1.00 -0.28
CA TYR A 86 -9.68 1.16 -1.33
C TYR A 86 -8.65 2.21 -0.95
N TRP A 87 -7.40 1.93 -1.25
CA TRP A 87 -6.26 2.77 -0.91
C TRP A 87 -5.36 2.92 -2.11
N ILE A 88 -4.58 3.99 -2.12
CA ILE A 88 -3.62 4.22 -3.19
C ILE A 88 -2.26 4.51 -2.58
N ILE A 89 -1.21 4.00 -3.22
CA ILE A 89 0.17 4.41 -2.95
C ILE A 89 0.66 5.00 -4.26
N GLU A 90 1.21 6.21 -4.20
CA GLU A 90 1.70 6.86 -5.40
C GLU A 90 3.03 7.54 -5.12
N SER A 91 3.84 7.69 -6.17
CA SER A 91 5.08 8.44 -6.06
C SER A 91 4.80 9.91 -6.37
N THR A 92 5.59 10.80 -5.76
CA THR A 92 5.56 12.21 -6.07
C THR A 92 6.81 12.64 -6.81
N SER A 93 7.66 11.68 -7.16
CA SER A 93 8.87 11.90 -7.95
C SER A 93 9.05 10.72 -8.90
N ASN A 94 9.33 11.02 -10.18
CA ASN A 94 9.51 9.94 -11.14
C ASN A 94 10.87 9.24 -11.00
N ASP A 95 11.74 9.76 -10.14
CA ASP A 95 13.00 9.08 -9.81
C ASP A 95 12.82 7.95 -8.81
N PHE A 96 11.69 7.94 -8.10
CA PHE A 96 11.42 6.90 -7.11
C PHE A 96 10.62 5.79 -7.79
N THR A 97 11.27 4.66 -8.05
CA THR A 97 10.66 3.57 -8.83
C THR A 97 9.84 2.63 -7.96
N PRO A 98 8.91 1.87 -8.56
CA PRO A 98 8.20 0.83 -7.81
C PRO A 98 9.13 -0.18 -7.14
N GLY A 99 10.26 -0.50 -7.79
CA GLY A 99 11.24 -1.39 -7.18
C GLY A 99 11.82 -0.84 -5.90
N LYS A 100 12.09 0.47 -5.87
CA LYS A 100 12.58 1.11 -4.65
C LYS A 100 11.52 1.08 -3.55
N MET A 101 10.26 1.29 -3.92
CA MET A 101 9.18 1.21 -2.94
C MET A 101 9.11 -0.20 -2.33
N LYS A 102 9.22 -1.22 -3.17
CA LYS A 102 9.22 -2.61 -2.70
C LYS A 102 10.36 -2.86 -1.71
N GLU A 103 11.55 -2.34 -2.00
CA GLU A 103 12.70 -2.50 -1.12
C GLU A 103 12.45 -1.84 0.24
N TRP A 104 11.89 -0.65 0.25
CA TRP A 104 11.58 0.05 1.50
C TRP A 104 10.53 -0.70 2.30
N LEU A 105 9.47 -1.18 1.64
CA LEU A 105 8.43 -1.94 2.33
C LEU A 105 8.98 -3.24 2.90
N GLU A 106 9.74 -3.97 2.10
CA GLU A 106 10.30 -5.24 2.54
C GLU A 106 11.26 -5.06 3.71
N GLY A 107 12.00 -3.96 3.72
CA GLY A 107 12.95 -3.70 4.79
C GLY A 107 12.32 -3.25 6.10
N ARG A 108 11.08 -2.78 6.06
CA ARG A 108 10.43 -2.19 7.23
C ARG A 108 9.25 -2.98 7.77
N LEU A 109 8.60 -3.75 6.91
CA LEU A 109 7.46 -4.57 7.33
C LEU A 109 7.95 -5.88 7.96
N PRO A 110 7.08 -6.56 8.71
CA PRO A 110 7.44 -7.85 9.31
C PRO A 110 7.93 -8.85 8.27
N LYS A 111 8.77 -9.77 8.69
CA LYS A 111 9.38 -10.77 7.82
C LYS A 111 9.17 -12.15 8.38
N PRO A 112 8.56 -13.06 7.63
CA PRO A 112 7.98 -12.85 6.31
C PRO A 112 6.68 -12.04 6.41
N VAL A 113 6.43 -11.21 5.40
CA VAL A 113 5.29 -10.29 5.44
C VAL A 113 3.95 -11.02 5.46
N GLU A 114 3.90 -12.20 4.89
CA GLU A 114 2.66 -12.99 4.84
C GLU A 114 2.37 -13.73 6.14
N ASP A 115 3.29 -13.76 7.08
CA ASP A 115 3.10 -14.45 8.36
C ASP A 115 2.34 -13.55 9.32
N ILE A 116 1.07 -13.88 9.56
CA ILE A 116 0.19 -13.08 10.40
C ILE A 116 0.78 -12.89 11.79
N SER A 117 1.44 -13.92 12.31
CA SER A 117 2.00 -13.86 13.67
C SER A 117 3.20 -12.92 13.78
N ALA A 118 3.80 -12.53 12.66
CA ALA A 118 4.92 -11.59 12.68
C ALA A 118 4.47 -10.14 12.83
N TRP A 119 3.19 -9.86 12.60
CA TRP A 119 2.65 -8.50 12.70
C TRP A 119 2.29 -8.18 14.15
N PRO A 120 2.61 -6.97 14.62
CA PRO A 120 2.22 -6.60 15.98
C PRO A 120 0.72 -6.46 16.08
N GLU A 121 0.17 -6.88 17.23
CA GLU A 121 -1.24 -6.72 17.53
C GLU A 121 -1.37 -5.86 18.77
N ASP A 122 -2.39 -5.01 18.77
CA ASP A 122 -2.68 -4.17 19.94
C ASP A 122 -3.62 -4.87 20.90
#